data_f9cd1e07136e818922f0eab43f82064e
#
_entry.id   f9cd1e07136e818922f0eab43f82064e
#
_cell.length_a   1.000
_cell.length_b   1.000
_cell.length_c   1.000
_cell.angle_alpha   90.00
_cell.angle_beta   90.00
_cell.angle_gamma   90.00
#
_symmetry.space_group_name_H-M   'P 1'
#
loop_
_entity.id
_entity.type
_entity.pdbx_description
1 polymer ?
#
loop_
_entity_poly.entity_id
_entity_poly.type
_entity_poly.pdbx_seq_one_letter_code
_entity_poly.pdbx_strand_id
1 'polypeptide(L)'
;NRSDLLHTLTERLKAIDYNKLPISDYNKRYIGNLKPALSYFMHIYADCLQRGLQAIQTPISDVTLIDYGGGTGFLSILAKSIGIGQVIYIDLNPSSVETIQLLKQIIGIGPDTILHGDSDVLADWCARNKVSPQLLIATDLIEHVYDLSLFFKDLIHINDSMYLLFTTASTPFNPYVQQRLHKMMIGCESGSLESPNYYTSVSYTHLRAHET
;
A
#
# COMPACT_ATOMS: atom_id res chain seq x y z
N ASN A 1 -14.59 3.50 -21.35
CA ASN A 1 -13.15 3.48 -21.59
C ASN A 1 -12.41 3.48 -20.24
N ARG A 2 -11.31 2.69 -20.11
CA ARG A 2 -10.54 2.59 -18.85
C ARG A 2 -9.95 3.94 -18.42
N SER A 3 -9.54 4.76 -19.36
CA SER A 3 -9.02 6.11 -19.09
C SER A 3 -10.09 7.01 -18.46
N ASP A 4 -11.32 6.93 -18.96
CA ASP A 4 -12.43 7.75 -18.44
C ASP A 4 -12.82 7.33 -17.02
N LEU A 5 -12.78 6.01 -16.76
CA LEU A 5 -13.04 5.45 -15.42
C LEU A 5 -11.98 5.92 -14.42
N LEU A 6 -10.68 5.82 -14.78
CA LEU A 6 -9.59 6.27 -13.93
C LEU A 6 -9.72 7.77 -13.61
N HIS A 7 -9.98 8.59 -14.63
CA HIS A 7 -10.17 10.01 -14.46
C HIS A 7 -11.38 10.32 -13.56
N THR A 8 -12.54 9.73 -13.85
CA THR A 8 -13.76 9.93 -13.07
C THR A 8 -13.56 9.53 -11.60
N LEU A 9 -12.95 8.38 -11.35
CA LEU A 9 -12.68 7.92 -9.99
C LEU A 9 -11.71 8.86 -9.27
N THR A 10 -10.65 9.30 -9.95
CA THR A 10 -9.67 10.23 -9.39
C THR A 10 -10.32 11.55 -8.98
N GLU A 11 -11.18 12.13 -9.82
CA GLU A 11 -11.86 13.37 -9.50
C GLU A 11 -12.88 13.19 -8.35
N ARG A 12 -13.57 12.04 -8.28
CA ARG A 12 -14.42 11.72 -7.12
C ARG A 12 -13.64 11.66 -5.83
N LEU A 13 -12.47 11.00 -5.84
CA LEU A 13 -11.58 10.93 -4.67
C LEU A 13 -11.03 12.31 -4.28
N LYS A 14 -10.65 13.15 -5.25
CA LYS A 14 -10.22 14.53 -4.99
C LYS A 14 -11.33 15.42 -4.41
N ALA A 15 -12.56 15.18 -4.79
CA ALA A 15 -13.70 15.98 -4.33
C ALA A 15 -14.05 15.77 -2.86
N ILE A 16 -13.57 14.68 -2.24
CA ILE A 16 -13.80 14.39 -0.82
C ILE A 16 -13.07 15.43 0.04
N ASP A 17 -13.77 16.00 1.01
CA ASP A 17 -13.18 16.83 2.06
C ASP A 17 -12.74 15.93 3.24
N TYR A 18 -11.54 15.41 3.14
CA TYR A 18 -10.98 14.47 4.14
C TYR A 18 -10.83 15.09 5.53
N ASN A 19 -10.74 16.42 5.62
CA ASN A 19 -10.64 17.10 6.92
C ASN A 19 -11.94 17.01 7.73
N LYS A 20 -13.06 16.85 7.06
CA LYS A 20 -14.39 16.68 7.69
C LYS A 20 -14.72 15.22 8.03
N LEU A 21 -13.91 14.28 7.57
CA LEU A 21 -14.15 12.87 7.85
C LEU A 21 -13.70 12.50 9.27
N PRO A 22 -14.39 11.55 9.94
CA PRO A 22 -13.99 11.03 11.25
C PRO A 22 -12.86 10.00 11.10
N ILE A 23 -11.75 10.41 10.50
CA ILE A 23 -10.53 9.63 10.33
C ILE A 23 -9.41 10.24 11.17
N SER A 24 -8.35 9.47 11.44
CA SER A 24 -7.22 9.93 12.25
C SER A 24 -6.51 11.15 11.64
N ASP A 25 -5.92 11.99 12.48
CA ASP A 25 -5.12 13.14 12.02
C ASP A 25 -3.92 12.70 11.19
N TYR A 26 -3.39 11.50 11.46
CA TYR A 26 -2.35 10.89 10.64
C TYR A 26 -2.86 10.70 9.19
N ASN A 27 -4.02 10.07 9.01
CA ASN A 27 -4.57 9.82 7.69
C ASN A 27 -5.03 11.10 7.00
N LYS A 28 -5.56 12.09 7.72
CA LYS A 28 -5.85 13.42 7.15
C LYS A 28 -4.61 14.07 6.55
N ARG A 29 -3.50 14.06 7.29
CA ARG A 29 -2.22 14.61 6.81
C ARG A 29 -1.65 13.79 5.65
N TYR A 30 -1.68 12.47 5.76
CA TYR A 30 -1.19 11.57 4.71
C TYR A 30 -1.94 11.79 3.39
N ILE A 31 -3.27 11.76 3.42
CA ILE A 31 -4.10 12.02 2.24
C ILE A 31 -3.95 13.47 1.76
N GLY A 32 -3.85 14.43 2.67
CA GLY A 32 -3.60 15.83 2.33
C GLY A 32 -2.31 16.03 1.54
N ASN A 33 -1.26 15.32 1.89
CA ASN A 33 0.02 15.31 1.15
C ASN A 33 -0.08 14.59 -0.21
N LEU A 34 -0.90 13.53 -0.29
CA LEU A 34 -1.12 12.74 -1.50
C LEU A 34 -2.02 13.45 -2.52
N LYS A 35 -3.03 14.17 -2.04
CA LYS A 35 -4.11 14.76 -2.84
C LYS A 35 -3.64 15.63 -4.00
N PRO A 36 -2.62 16.52 -3.86
CA PRO A 36 -2.12 17.31 -4.99
C PRO A 36 -1.56 16.46 -6.14
N ALA A 37 -0.99 15.29 -5.81
CA ALA A 37 -0.41 14.36 -6.77
C ALA A 37 -1.28 13.12 -7.00
N LEU A 38 -2.56 13.14 -6.60
CA LEU A 38 -3.41 11.96 -6.62
C LEU A 38 -3.56 11.35 -8.02
N SER A 39 -3.64 12.17 -9.07
CA SER A 39 -3.67 11.67 -10.45
C SER A 39 -2.43 10.83 -10.77
N TYR A 40 -1.25 11.26 -10.34
CA TYR A 40 -0.02 10.52 -10.53
C TYR A 40 -0.05 9.16 -9.83
N PHE A 41 -0.44 9.12 -8.55
CA PHE A 41 -0.54 7.87 -7.79
C PHE A 41 -1.59 6.92 -8.37
N MET A 42 -2.74 7.44 -8.81
CA MET A 42 -3.77 6.62 -9.46
C MET A 42 -3.29 6.00 -10.77
N HIS A 43 -2.40 6.67 -11.53
CA HIS A 43 -1.76 6.08 -12.71
C HIS A 43 -0.75 4.99 -12.32
N ILE A 44 0.02 5.16 -11.24
CA ILE A 44 0.89 4.09 -10.71
C ILE A 44 0.06 2.85 -10.35
N TYR A 45 -1.04 3.04 -9.62
CA TYR A 45 -1.92 1.92 -9.26
C TYR A 45 -2.53 1.24 -10.48
N ALA A 46 -2.93 2.02 -11.48
CA ALA A 46 -3.44 1.47 -12.74
C ALA A 46 -2.37 0.68 -13.50
N ASP A 47 -1.12 1.14 -13.54
CA ASP A 47 0.01 0.43 -14.14
C ASP A 47 0.32 -0.88 -13.39
N CYS A 48 0.33 -0.85 -12.06
CA CYS A 48 0.50 -2.04 -11.22
C CYS A 48 -0.58 -3.09 -11.52
N LEU A 49 -1.85 -2.67 -11.54
CA LEU A 49 -2.97 -3.55 -11.86
C LEU A 49 -2.86 -4.12 -13.28
N GLN A 50 -2.51 -3.30 -14.27
CA GLN A 50 -2.33 -3.74 -15.63
C GLN A 50 -1.23 -4.80 -15.75
N ARG A 51 -0.06 -4.56 -15.15
CA ARG A 51 1.08 -5.50 -15.17
C ARG A 51 0.73 -6.80 -14.46
N GLY A 52 0.14 -6.73 -13.27
CA GLY A 52 -0.28 -7.92 -12.53
C GLY A 52 -1.28 -8.77 -13.31
N LEU A 53 -2.32 -8.15 -13.86
CA LEU A 53 -3.35 -8.84 -14.64
C LEU A 53 -2.79 -9.47 -15.94
N GLN A 54 -1.83 -8.80 -16.60
CA GLN A 54 -1.15 -9.36 -17.78
C GLN A 54 -0.31 -10.58 -17.43
N ALA A 55 0.31 -10.60 -16.24
CA ALA A 55 1.18 -11.71 -15.82
C ALA A 55 0.39 -12.99 -15.48
N ILE A 56 -0.77 -12.86 -14.83
CA ILE A 56 -1.56 -14.03 -14.38
C ILE A 56 -2.48 -14.62 -15.44
N GLN A 57 -2.81 -13.88 -16.51
CA GLN A 57 -3.64 -14.33 -17.64
C GLN A 57 -5.00 -14.93 -17.23
N THR A 58 -5.52 -14.54 -16.06
CA THR A 58 -6.83 -14.97 -15.56
C THR A 58 -7.89 -13.93 -15.96
N PRO A 59 -9.12 -14.33 -16.32
CA PRO A 59 -10.21 -13.37 -16.54
C PRO A 59 -10.40 -12.46 -15.32
N ILE A 60 -10.54 -11.16 -15.55
CA ILE A 60 -10.54 -10.17 -14.47
C ILE A 60 -11.59 -10.44 -13.39
N SER A 61 -12.77 -10.97 -13.80
CA SER A 61 -13.85 -11.36 -12.90
C SER A 61 -13.52 -12.53 -11.96
N ASP A 62 -12.50 -13.32 -12.31
CA ASP A 62 -12.11 -14.53 -11.59
C ASP A 62 -10.85 -14.31 -10.74
N VAL A 63 -10.26 -13.11 -10.86
CA VAL A 63 -9.07 -12.74 -10.08
C VAL A 63 -9.43 -12.43 -8.63
N THR A 64 -8.69 -13.03 -7.72
CA THR A 64 -8.59 -12.58 -6.32
C THR A 64 -7.27 -11.83 -6.14
N LEU A 65 -7.38 -10.55 -5.83
CA LEU A 65 -6.27 -9.62 -5.57
C LEU A 65 -6.11 -9.36 -4.09
N ILE A 66 -4.87 -9.37 -3.61
CA ILE A 66 -4.49 -8.82 -2.31
C ILE A 66 -3.86 -7.44 -2.52
N ASP A 67 -4.43 -6.42 -1.87
CA ASP A 67 -3.84 -5.09 -1.68
C ASP A 67 -3.17 -5.09 -0.30
N TYR A 68 -1.86 -5.42 -0.28
CA TYR A 68 -1.11 -5.63 0.95
C TYR A 68 -0.42 -4.34 1.40
N GLY A 69 -0.70 -3.90 2.63
CA GLY A 69 -0.30 -2.59 3.12
C GLY A 69 -1.04 -1.47 2.39
N GLY A 70 -2.34 -1.68 2.12
CA GLY A 70 -3.13 -0.86 1.21
C GLY A 70 -3.33 0.60 1.62
N GLY A 71 -2.91 1.00 2.83
CA GLY A 71 -2.96 2.38 3.31
C GLY A 71 -4.34 3.02 3.14
N THR A 72 -4.44 4.04 2.29
CA THR A 72 -5.72 4.71 2.01
C THR A 72 -6.73 3.84 1.27
N GLY A 73 -6.33 2.70 0.70
CA GLY A 73 -7.17 1.78 -0.04
C GLY A 73 -7.53 2.24 -1.46
N PHE A 74 -6.84 3.25 -1.99
CA PHE A 74 -7.15 3.76 -3.35
C PHE A 74 -6.89 2.71 -4.43
N LEU A 75 -5.85 1.86 -4.27
CA LEU A 75 -5.61 0.73 -5.16
C LEU A 75 -6.78 -0.27 -5.10
N SER A 76 -7.25 -0.64 -3.91
CA SER A 76 -8.42 -1.51 -3.73
C SER A 76 -9.69 -0.97 -4.37
N ILE A 77 -9.95 0.34 -4.21
CA ILE A 77 -11.11 1.00 -4.82
C ILE A 77 -11.00 0.95 -6.36
N LEU A 78 -9.81 1.26 -6.91
CA LEU A 78 -9.57 1.19 -8.35
C LEU A 78 -9.72 -0.25 -8.86
N ALA A 79 -9.16 -1.23 -8.16
CA ALA A 79 -9.25 -2.64 -8.52
C ALA A 79 -10.69 -3.13 -8.66
N LYS A 80 -11.54 -2.78 -7.68
CA LYS A 80 -12.99 -3.09 -7.79
C LYS A 80 -13.66 -2.32 -8.89
N SER A 81 -13.29 -1.07 -9.13
CA SER A 81 -13.89 -0.23 -10.18
C SER A 81 -13.60 -0.77 -11.59
N ILE A 82 -12.49 -1.45 -11.81
CA ILE A 82 -12.17 -2.07 -13.10
C ILE A 82 -12.73 -3.50 -13.27
N GLY A 83 -13.40 -4.04 -12.23
CA GLY A 83 -14.11 -5.32 -12.29
C GLY A 83 -13.33 -6.53 -11.79
N ILE A 84 -12.29 -6.35 -10.95
CA ILE A 84 -11.64 -7.50 -10.28
C ILE A 84 -12.66 -8.22 -9.41
N GLY A 85 -12.70 -9.55 -9.54
CA GLY A 85 -13.71 -10.40 -8.92
C GLY A 85 -13.72 -10.29 -7.41
N GLN A 86 -12.57 -10.48 -6.76
CA GLN A 86 -12.41 -10.33 -5.32
C GLN A 86 -11.19 -9.46 -4.99
N VAL A 87 -11.35 -8.53 -4.08
CA VAL A 87 -10.25 -7.69 -3.56
C VAL A 87 -10.20 -7.84 -2.04
N ILE A 88 -9.05 -8.27 -1.54
CA ILE A 88 -8.72 -8.38 -0.13
C ILE A 88 -7.74 -7.25 0.20
N TYR A 89 -8.18 -6.32 1.02
CA TYR A 89 -7.35 -5.27 1.58
C TYR A 89 -6.81 -5.72 2.93
N ILE A 90 -5.54 -5.48 3.21
CA ILE A 90 -4.94 -5.71 4.52
C ILE A 90 -3.95 -4.60 4.87
N ASP A 91 -3.97 -4.14 6.11
CA ASP A 91 -3.02 -3.16 6.64
C ASP A 91 -2.80 -3.37 8.15
N LEU A 92 -1.58 -3.11 8.62
CA LEU A 92 -1.22 -3.17 10.05
C LEU A 92 -1.75 -1.97 10.84
N ASN A 93 -2.02 -0.85 10.16
CA ASN A 93 -2.48 0.36 10.81
C ASN A 93 -4.00 0.37 10.95
N PRO A 94 -4.55 0.27 12.18
CA PRO A 94 -6.00 0.26 12.39
C PRO A 94 -6.68 1.53 11.84
N SER A 95 -6.02 2.68 11.87
CA SER A 95 -6.59 3.91 11.31
C SER A 95 -6.75 3.82 9.78
N SER A 96 -5.86 3.11 9.07
CA SER A 96 -5.97 2.87 7.63
C SER A 96 -7.15 1.95 7.32
N VAL A 97 -7.34 0.92 8.14
CA VAL A 97 -8.49 0.01 8.06
C VAL A 97 -9.82 0.77 8.23
N GLU A 98 -9.91 1.62 9.25
CA GLU A 98 -11.09 2.48 9.47
C GLU A 98 -11.33 3.44 8.29
N THR A 99 -10.25 4.01 7.75
CA THR A 99 -10.31 4.94 6.63
C THR A 99 -10.87 4.27 5.37
N ILE A 100 -10.38 3.09 4.99
CA ILE A 100 -10.89 2.40 3.79
C ILE A 100 -12.33 1.92 3.98
N GLN A 101 -12.74 1.53 5.18
CA GLN A 101 -14.12 1.18 5.47
C GLN A 101 -15.06 2.38 5.21
N LEU A 102 -14.67 3.57 5.67
CA LEU A 102 -15.42 4.79 5.45
C LEU A 102 -15.42 5.21 3.97
N LEU A 103 -14.27 5.17 3.32
CA LEU A 103 -14.16 5.52 1.89
C LEU A 103 -14.98 4.59 1.01
N LYS A 104 -15.03 3.29 1.31
CA LYS A 104 -15.90 2.32 0.63
C LYS A 104 -17.37 2.73 0.73
N GLN A 105 -17.82 3.21 1.89
CA GLN A 105 -19.20 3.70 2.07
C GLN A 105 -19.47 4.98 1.25
N ILE A 106 -18.53 5.94 1.27
CA ILE A 106 -18.68 7.22 0.58
C ILE A 106 -18.65 7.05 -0.95
N ILE A 107 -17.73 6.24 -1.45
CA ILE A 107 -17.55 5.97 -2.88
C ILE A 107 -18.58 4.96 -3.41
N GLY A 108 -19.11 4.09 -2.54
CA GLY A 108 -20.03 3.03 -2.92
C GLY A 108 -19.35 1.83 -3.57
N ILE A 109 -18.00 1.81 -3.64
CA ILE A 109 -17.20 0.70 -4.15
C ILE A 109 -15.90 0.61 -3.37
N GLY A 110 -15.37 -0.61 -3.20
CA GLY A 110 -14.15 -0.86 -2.44
C GLY A 110 -13.88 -2.34 -2.27
N PRO A 111 -12.86 -2.74 -1.48
CA PRO A 111 -12.49 -4.13 -1.30
C PRO A 111 -13.63 -4.97 -0.75
N ASP A 112 -13.67 -6.25 -1.14
CA ASP A 112 -14.67 -7.19 -0.65
C ASP A 112 -14.40 -7.58 0.81
N THR A 113 -13.13 -7.76 1.14
CA THR A 113 -12.64 -8.07 2.48
C THR A 113 -11.66 -7.01 2.95
N ILE A 114 -11.79 -6.61 4.21
CA ILE A 114 -10.88 -5.66 4.85
C ILE A 114 -10.34 -6.33 6.12
N LEU A 115 -9.03 -6.50 6.17
CA LEU A 115 -8.31 -7.15 7.27
C LEU A 115 -7.41 -6.14 7.99
N HIS A 116 -7.30 -6.30 9.29
CA HIS A 116 -6.31 -5.61 10.12
C HIS A 116 -5.29 -6.62 10.59
N GLY A 117 -4.04 -6.48 10.16
CA GLY A 117 -2.96 -7.39 10.52
C GLY A 117 -1.86 -7.47 9.47
N ASP A 118 -1.05 -8.52 9.59
CA ASP A 118 0.10 -8.84 8.77
C ASP A 118 -0.11 -10.11 7.90
N SER A 119 0.99 -10.67 7.40
CA SER A 119 0.95 -11.86 6.53
C SER A 119 0.40 -13.10 7.23
N ASP A 120 0.60 -13.23 8.54
CA ASP A 120 0.07 -14.35 9.34
C ASP A 120 -1.46 -14.28 9.42
N VAL A 121 -2.01 -13.10 9.72
CA VAL A 121 -3.47 -12.85 9.70
C VAL A 121 -4.07 -13.12 8.32
N LEU A 122 -3.36 -12.71 7.26
CA LEU A 122 -3.81 -12.96 5.89
C LEU A 122 -3.81 -14.45 5.56
N ALA A 123 -2.74 -15.17 5.92
CA ALA A 123 -2.62 -16.61 5.69
C ALA A 123 -3.73 -17.39 6.42
N ASP A 124 -3.95 -17.06 7.67
CA ASP A 124 -5.02 -17.63 8.49
C ASP A 124 -6.41 -17.37 7.89
N TRP A 125 -6.65 -16.16 7.41
CA TRP A 125 -7.94 -15.81 6.80
C TRP A 125 -8.14 -16.57 5.50
N CYS A 126 -7.12 -16.62 4.62
CA CYS A 126 -7.18 -17.36 3.36
C CYS A 126 -7.44 -18.86 3.59
N ALA A 127 -6.76 -19.47 4.55
CA ALA A 127 -6.92 -20.88 4.90
C ALA A 127 -8.35 -21.18 5.39
N ARG A 128 -8.86 -20.38 6.33
CA ARG A 128 -10.22 -20.55 6.88
C ARG A 128 -11.32 -20.37 5.84
N ASN A 129 -11.13 -19.45 4.89
CA ASN A 129 -12.13 -19.15 3.88
C ASN A 129 -11.90 -19.92 2.56
N LYS A 130 -10.85 -20.76 2.48
CA LYS A 130 -10.45 -21.54 1.30
C LYS A 130 -10.26 -20.65 0.06
N VAL A 131 -9.63 -19.50 0.27
CA VAL A 131 -9.32 -18.54 -0.79
C VAL A 131 -7.88 -18.72 -1.21
N SER A 132 -7.64 -18.81 -2.52
CA SER A 132 -6.31 -18.90 -3.13
C SER A 132 -6.12 -17.69 -4.07
N PRO A 133 -5.57 -16.58 -3.59
CA PRO A 133 -5.37 -15.38 -4.40
C PRO A 133 -4.34 -15.62 -5.52
N GLN A 134 -4.57 -15.01 -6.70
CA GLN A 134 -3.65 -15.11 -7.84
C GLN A 134 -2.67 -13.96 -7.91
N LEU A 135 -2.99 -12.82 -7.29
CA LEU A 135 -2.20 -11.59 -7.40
C LEU A 135 -2.09 -10.90 -6.04
N LEU A 136 -0.90 -10.50 -5.66
CA LEU A 136 -0.63 -9.58 -4.57
C LEU A 136 0.07 -8.35 -5.12
N ILE A 137 -0.44 -7.18 -4.78
CA ILE A 137 0.20 -5.89 -5.04
C ILE A 137 0.48 -5.19 -3.71
N ALA A 138 1.72 -4.73 -3.54
CA ALA A 138 2.12 -3.92 -2.40
C ALA A 138 2.93 -2.72 -2.90
N THR A 139 2.43 -1.53 -2.64
CA THR A 139 3.06 -0.28 -3.09
C THR A 139 3.73 0.43 -1.92
N ASP A 140 5.02 0.78 -2.09
CA ASP A 140 5.86 1.45 -1.08
C ASP A 140 5.80 0.78 0.31
N LEU A 141 5.84 -0.56 0.33
CA LEU A 141 5.72 -1.35 1.55
C LEU A 141 6.93 -2.25 1.81
N ILE A 142 7.52 -2.84 0.78
CA ILE A 142 8.55 -3.89 0.95
C ILE A 142 9.74 -3.41 1.78
N GLU A 143 10.06 -2.12 1.71
CA GLU A 143 11.10 -1.47 2.51
C GLU A 143 10.78 -1.35 4.00
N HIS A 144 9.53 -1.61 4.39
CA HIS A 144 9.05 -1.54 5.77
C HIS A 144 8.84 -2.94 6.39
N VAL A 145 9.01 -4.00 5.61
CA VAL A 145 8.89 -5.38 6.11
C VAL A 145 10.15 -5.76 6.87
N TYR A 146 10.00 -6.00 8.16
CA TYR A 146 11.13 -6.30 9.06
C TYR A 146 11.73 -7.69 8.79
N ASP A 147 10.90 -8.72 8.69
CA ASP A 147 11.30 -10.09 8.39
C ASP A 147 10.78 -10.54 7.04
N LEU A 148 11.58 -10.31 6.01
CA LEU A 148 11.25 -10.72 4.64
C LEU A 148 11.14 -12.23 4.49
N SER A 149 11.93 -13.00 5.26
CA SER A 149 11.92 -14.46 5.18
C SER A 149 10.61 -15.02 5.69
N LEU A 150 10.13 -14.52 6.82
CA LEU A 150 8.82 -14.90 7.36
C LEU A 150 7.69 -14.44 6.42
N PHE A 151 7.73 -13.20 5.99
CA PHE A 151 6.75 -12.64 5.05
C PHE A 151 6.59 -13.50 3.80
N PHE A 152 7.68 -13.81 3.10
CA PHE A 152 7.59 -14.65 1.90
C PHE A 152 7.18 -16.10 2.21
N LYS A 153 7.56 -16.64 3.37
CA LYS A 153 7.10 -17.95 3.81
C LYS A 153 5.59 -17.99 3.96
N ASP A 154 4.99 -16.97 4.58
CA ASP A 154 3.53 -16.87 4.74
C ASP A 154 2.84 -16.75 3.37
N LEU A 155 3.38 -15.94 2.46
CA LEU A 155 2.84 -15.81 1.11
C LEU A 155 2.87 -17.13 0.32
N ILE A 156 3.95 -17.91 0.43
CA ILE A 156 4.05 -19.24 -0.17
C ILE A 156 2.99 -20.19 0.40
N HIS A 157 2.70 -20.12 1.70
CA HIS A 157 1.66 -20.94 2.32
C HIS A 157 0.25 -20.57 1.85
N ILE A 158 0.02 -19.30 1.49
CA ILE A 158 -1.26 -18.86 0.94
C ILE A 158 -1.47 -19.44 -0.46
N ASN A 159 -0.50 -19.23 -1.35
CA ASN A 159 -0.48 -19.75 -2.71
C ASN A 159 0.94 -19.61 -3.29
N ASP A 160 1.62 -20.73 -3.53
CA ASP A 160 2.99 -20.78 -4.06
C ASP A 160 3.10 -20.29 -5.52
N SER A 161 1.98 -20.25 -6.22
CA SER A 161 1.86 -19.78 -7.60
C SER A 161 1.33 -18.35 -7.72
N MET A 162 1.16 -17.66 -6.58
CA MET A 162 0.67 -16.27 -6.56
C MET A 162 1.68 -15.33 -7.19
N TYR A 163 1.23 -14.49 -8.12
CA TYR A 163 2.07 -13.44 -8.68
C TYR A 163 2.20 -12.29 -7.68
N LEU A 164 3.44 -11.89 -7.39
CA LEU A 164 3.76 -10.83 -6.45
C LEU A 164 4.29 -9.60 -7.21
N LEU A 165 3.69 -8.44 -6.98
CA LEU A 165 4.12 -7.18 -7.55
C LEU A 165 4.40 -6.17 -6.43
N PHE A 166 5.65 -5.76 -6.32
CA PHE A 166 6.10 -4.75 -5.37
C PHE A 166 6.56 -3.51 -6.11
N THR A 167 6.21 -2.34 -5.59
CA THR A 167 6.84 -1.08 -5.97
C THR A 167 7.46 -0.42 -4.75
N THR A 168 8.54 0.32 -4.95
CA THR A 168 9.16 1.14 -3.92
C THR A 168 9.79 2.39 -4.52
N ALA A 169 9.61 3.51 -3.84
CA ALA A 169 10.35 4.73 -4.13
C ALA A 169 11.72 4.76 -3.40
N SER A 170 11.93 3.86 -2.43
CA SER A 170 13.14 3.76 -1.62
C SER A 170 14.25 3.00 -2.35
N THR A 171 14.65 3.51 -3.51
CA THR A 171 15.71 2.92 -4.33
C THR A 171 16.92 3.87 -4.41
N PRO A 172 18.16 3.33 -4.41
CA PRO A 172 19.37 4.17 -4.57
C PRO A 172 19.44 4.89 -5.93
N PHE A 173 18.63 4.48 -6.90
CA PHE A 173 18.53 5.15 -8.19
C PHE A 173 17.51 6.31 -8.20
N ASN A 174 16.76 6.52 -7.11
CA ASN A 174 15.86 7.65 -6.99
C ASN A 174 16.66 8.91 -6.56
N PRO A 175 16.76 9.95 -7.43
CA PRO A 175 17.56 11.11 -7.13
C PRO A 175 17.09 11.91 -5.91
N TYR A 176 15.79 11.87 -5.59
CA TYR A 176 15.26 12.51 -4.38
C TYR A 176 15.70 11.76 -3.12
N VAL A 177 15.69 10.43 -3.15
CA VAL A 177 16.17 9.60 -2.04
C VAL A 177 17.68 9.82 -1.85
N GLN A 178 18.46 9.80 -2.93
CA GLN A 178 19.91 10.08 -2.88
C GLN A 178 20.19 11.46 -2.26
N GLN A 179 19.52 12.50 -2.73
CA GLN A 179 19.72 13.86 -2.22
C GLN A 179 19.32 13.97 -0.75
N ARG A 180 18.24 13.33 -0.35
CA ARG A 180 17.77 13.32 1.04
C ARG A 180 18.75 12.59 1.94
N LEU A 181 19.19 11.39 1.56
CA LEU A 181 20.18 10.60 2.30
C LEU A 181 21.51 11.37 2.41
N HIS A 182 21.96 12.00 1.33
CA HIS A 182 23.18 12.80 1.35
C HIS A 182 23.10 13.98 2.33
N LYS A 183 21.97 14.72 2.32
CA LYS A 183 21.73 15.80 3.30
C LYS A 183 21.69 15.28 4.73
N MET A 184 21.09 14.11 4.94
CA MET A 184 21.03 13.47 6.26
C MET A 184 22.41 13.06 6.75
N MET A 185 23.22 12.45 5.90
CA MET A 185 24.60 12.06 6.23
C MET A 185 25.47 13.27 6.58
N ILE A 186 25.41 14.32 5.77
CA ILE A 186 26.15 15.57 6.07
C ILE A 186 25.70 16.16 7.41
N GLY A 187 24.40 16.17 7.69
CA GLY A 187 23.85 16.65 8.98
C GLY A 187 24.35 15.83 10.17
N CYS A 188 24.46 14.51 10.02
CA CYS A 188 25.01 13.62 11.06
C CYS A 188 26.52 13.82 11.25
N GLU A 189 27.28 13.95 10.17
CA GLU A 189 28.74 14.13 10.22
C GLU A 189 29.16 15.53 10.69
N SER A 190 28.37 16.55 10.38
CA SER A 190 28.65 17.94 10.81
C SER A 190 28.28 18.24 12.27
N GLY A 191 27.72 17.30 12.99
CA GLY A 191 27.37 17.47 14.40
C GLY A 191 26.25 18.49 14.69
N SER A 192 25.47 18.88 13.70
CA SER A 192 24.29 19.73 13.90
C SER A 192 23.13 18.92 14.48
N LEU A 193 23.20 18.64 15.76
CA LEU A 193 22.20 17.89 16.55
C LEU A 193 20.98 18.76 16.96
N GLU A 194 20.66 19.81 16.25
CA GLU A 194 19.56 20.71 16.63
C GLU A 194 18.16 20.22 16.28
N SER A 195 17.99 18.96 15.88
CA SER A 195 16.65 18.40 15.69
C SER A 195 16.51 17.04 16.36
N PRO A 196 15.92 16.98 17.58
CA PRO A 196 15.64 15.71 18.27
C PRO A 196 14.70 14.77 17.51
N ASN A 197 14.06 15.23 16.43
CA ASN A 197 13.15 14.44 15.62
C ASN A 197 13.83 13.66 14.49
N TYR A 198 15.14 13.69 14.40
CA TYR A 198 15.90 13.09 13.28
C TYR A 198 16.06 11.57 13.38
N TYR A 199 15.86 11.01 14.57
CA TYR A 199 16.07 9.58 14.85
C TYR A 199 14.79 8.74 14.89
N THR A 200 13.63 9.26 14.54
CA THR A 200 12.37 8.66 14.98
C THR A 200 11.70 7.69 14.04
N SER A 201 12.19 7.32 12.89
CA SER A 201 11.48 6.24 12.17
C SER A 201 12.29 5.26 11.33
N VAL A 202 13.42 5.64 10.78
CA VAL A 202 14.11 4.74 9.83
C VAL A 202 15.49 4.27 10.32
N SER A 203 16.26 5.11 10.98
CA SER A 203 17.63 4.76 11.40
C SER A 203 17.71 3.95 12.69
N TYR A 204 16.73 4.08 13.60
CA TYR A 204 16.79 3.40 14.91
C TYR A 204 16.51 1.90 14.83
N THR A 205 15.71 1.45 13.88
CA THR A 205 15.44 0.03 13.64
C THR A 205 16.59 -0.69 12.96
N HIS A 206 17.37 -0.02 12.10
CA HIS A 206 18.51 -0.62 11.41
C HIS A 206 19.74 -0.78 12.30
N LEU A 207 19.98 0.15 13.23
CA LEU A 207 21.17 0.09 14.12
C LEU A 207 21.00 -0.95 15.23
N ARG A 208 19.80 -1.22 15.73
CA ARG A 208 19.59 -2.26 16.76
C ARG A 208 19.66 -3.69 16.24
N ALA A 209 19.46 -3.91 14.96
CA ALA A 209 19.54 -5.26 14.36
C ALA A 209 20.98 -5.79 14.25
N HIS A 210 22.00 -4.94 14.46
CA HIS A 210 23.41 -5.32 14.41
C HIS A 210 24.07 -5.44 15.79
N GLU A 211 23.35 -5.20 16.88
CA GLU A 211 23.86 -5.27 18.27
C GLU A 211 23.38 -6.51 19.06
N THR A 212 22.71 -7.44 18.43
CA THR A 212 22.39 -8.78 18.97
C THR A 212 22.96 -9.85 17.99
#